data_2b41ac71a2ce03c5638c4f9ca2c38eed
#
_entry.id   2b41ac71a2ce03c5638c4f9ca2c38eed
#
_cell.length_a   1.000
_cell.length_b   1.000
_cell.length_c   1.000
_cell.angle_alpha   90.00
_cell.angle_beta   90.00
_cell.angle_gamma   90.00
#
_symmetry.space_group_name_H-M   'P 1'
#
loop_
_entity.id
_entity.type
_entity.pdbx_description
1 polymer ?
#
loop_
_entity_poly.entity_id
_entity_poly.type
_entity_poly.pdbx_seq_one_letter_code
_entity_poly.pdbx_strand_id
1 'polypeptide(L)'
;MSILINKNTKVICQGFTGSQATQHCEQCIDYGTSLMGGVTPGKGGQTHLDLPVFNTVVEAVSETGSTASLIFVPARFGKQSILEAAEAGIELIVCITEGIPTLDMIEVKVRCDELGSRLIGPNCPGVITPGESKMGIMPGNIHLPGKVGVISRSGTLTYEAVKQTTDLGFGQSSCVGIGGDPVPGSSFIDMLGLFESDPATEAIVMVGEIGGTAEEAAAEFIQSDVSKPVVSYIAGVTAPSGKRMGHAGAIIAGGKGTAEEKFKALEAAGVHTVRSPAEIGSGVGEITGW
;
A
#
# COMPACT_ATOMS: atom_id res chain seq x y z
N MET A 1 17.59 4.46 0.01
CA MET A 1 16.96 3.84 1.21
C MET A 1 15.49 3.71 0.90
N SER A 2 14.81 2.71 1.44
CA SER A 2 13.38 2.50 1.20
C SER A 2 12.57 3.00 2.39
N ILE A 3 11.32 3.40 2.15
CA ILE A 3 10.47 3.94 3.23
C ILE A 3 9.84 2.87 4.13
N LEU A 4 9.69 1.63 3.68
CA LEU A 4 9.02 0.57 4.45
C LEU A 4 9.76 -0.77 4.43
N ILE A 5 10.18 -1.24 3.25
CA ILE A 5 10.83 -2.56 3.08
C ILE A 5 12.10 -2.46 2.24
N ASN A 6 13.05 -3.32 2.51
CA ASN A 6 14.29 -3.46 1.75
C ASN A 6 14.74 -4.93 1.70
N LYS A 7 15.87 -5.20 1.05
CA LYS A 7 16.41 -6.57 0.91
C LYS A 7 16.71 -7.29 2.24
N ASN A 8 16.81 -6.56 3.35
CA ASN A 8 17.08 -7.12 4.68
C ASN A 8 15.80 -7.32 5.50
N THR A 9 14.64 -6.84 5.02
CA THR A 9 13.37 -7.00 5.71
C THR A 9 12.95 -8.46 5.69
N LYS A 10 12.93 -9.10 6.86
CA LYS A 10 12.51 -10.48 7.03
C LYS A 10 10.99 -10.56 7.11
N VAL A 11 10.40 -11.32 6.20
CA VAL A 11 8.95 -11.40 6.01
C VAL A 11 8.43 -12.79 6.36
N ILE A 12 7.28 -12.87 7.03
CA ILE A 12 6.47 -14.09 7.11
C ILE A 12 5.14 -13.88 6.36
N CYS A 13 4.49 -14.96 5.93
CA CYS A 13 3.18 -14.91 5.30
C CYS A 13 2.12 -15.61 6.14
N GLN A 14 1.03 -14.94 6.49
CA GLN A 14 -0.14 -15.57 7.11
C GLN A 14 -1.13 -16.05 6.03
N GLY A 15 -1.69 -17.23 6.22
CA GLY A 15 -2.46 -17.94 5.19
C GLY A 15 -1.56 -18.63 4.17
N PHE A 16 -0.31 -18.88 4.49
CA PHE A 16 0.82 -19.24 3.63
C PHE A 16 0.54 -20.41 2.67
N THR A 17 -0.19 -21.43 3.12
CA THR A 17 -0.49 -22.62 2.30
C THR A 17 -1.76 -22.47 1.45
N GLY A 18 -2.37 -21.30 1.42
CA GLY A 18 -3.51 -20.97 0.55
C GLY A 18 -3.03 -20.73 -0.90
N SER A 19 -3.88 -21.03 -1.90
CA SER A 19 -3.50 -20.93 -3.31
C SER A 19 -3.02 -19.54 -3.73
N GLN A 20 -3.71 -18.49 -3.29
CA GLN A 20 -3.32 -17.11 -3.57
C GLN A 20 -2.00 -16.74 -2.89
N ALA A 21 -1.85 -17.11 -1.61
CA ALA A 21 -0.61 -16.89 -0.88
C ALA A 21 0.57 -17.61 -1.55
N THR A 22 0.40 -18.87 -1.94
CA THR A 22 1.42 -19.65 -2.64
C THR A 22 1.92 -18.93 -3.89
N GLN A 23 1.00 -18.57 -4.79
CA GLN A 23 1.35 -17.90 -6.05
C GLN A 23 2.10 -16.58 -5.83
N HIS A 24 1.63 -15.75 -4.90
CA HIS A 24 2.24 -14.44 -4.67
C HIS A 24 3.52 -14.52 -3.82
N CYS A 25 3.64 -15.50 -2.93
CA CYS A 25 4.88 -15.75 -2.19
C CYS A 25 6.00 -16.25 -3.12
N GLU A 26 5.70 -17.13 -4.08
CA GLU A 26 6.65 -17.51 -5.15
C GLU A 26 7.17 -16.27 -5.87
N GLN A 27 6.27 -15.39 -6.32
CA GLN A 27 6.67 -14.14 -6.97
C GLN A 27 7.46 -13.19 -6.07
N CYS A 28 7.21 -13.18 -4.76
CA CYS A 28 7.99 -12.40 -3.80
C CYS A 28 9.40 -12.98 -3.63
N ILE A 29 9.53 -14.30 -3.53
CA ILE A 29 10.82 -15.01 -3.45
C ILE A 29 11.63 -14.75 -4.73
N ASP A 30 11.02 -14.95 -5.91
CA ASP A 30 11.67 -14.70 -7.20
C ASP A 30 12.13 -13.25 -7.37
N TYR A 31 11.42 -12.31 -6.73
CA TYR A 31 11.78 -10.89 -6.73
C TYR A 31 12.94 -10.54 -5.79
N GLY A 32 13.31 -11.44 -4.89
CA GLY A 32 14.38 -11.24 -3.91
C GLY A 32 13.91 -10.88 -2.50
N THR A 33 12.61 -10.99 -2.21
CA THR A 33 12.09 -10.79 -0.85
C THR A 33 12.61 -11.86 0.10
N SER A 34 13.12 -11.46 1.25
CA SER A 34 13.56 -12.38 2.32
C SER A 34 12.35 -12.97 3.05
N LEU A 35 11.63 -13.87 2.36
CA LEU A 35 10.52 -14.63 2.95
C LEU A 35 11.10 -15.77 3.79
N MET A 36 10.82 -15.76 5.10
CA MET A 36 11.43 -16.66 6.07
C MET A 36 10.56 -17.89 6.39
N GLY A 37 9.31 -17.87 6.00
CA GLY A 37 8.33 -18.93 6.28
C GLY A 37 6.92 -18.37 6.30
N GLY A 38 5.98 -19.13 6.82
CA GLY A 38 4.62 -18.65 6.93
C GLY A 38 3.80 -19.36 8.00
N VAL A 39 2.65 -18.79 8.27
CA VAL A 39 1.71 -19.24 9.30
C VAL A 39 0.45 -19.82 8.66
N THR A 40 0.14 -21.06 9.01
CA THR A 40 -1.14 -21.70 8.73
C THR A 40 -1.50 -22.58 9.92
N PRO A 41 -2.50 -22.19 10.73
CA PRO A 41 -2.92 -22.96 11.90
C PRO A 41 -3.23 -24.42 11.56
N GLY A 42 -2.71 -25.36 12.36
CA GLY A 42 -2.85 -26.80 12.15
C GLY A 42 -1.90 -27.42 11.12
N LYS A 43 -1.02 -26.63 10.49
CA LYS A 43 0.01 -27.11 9.54
C LYS A 43 1.45 -26.85 9.99
N GLY A 44 1.65 -26.44 11.23
CA GLY A 44 2.98 -26.27 11.82
C GLY A 44 3.84 -27.52 11.71
N GLY A 45 5.12 -27.31 11.44
CA GLY A 45 6.10 -28.39 11.22
C GLY A 45 6.14 -28.95 9.79
N GLN A 46 5.26 -28.49 8.91
CA GLN A 46 5.32 -28.79 7.46
C GLN A 46 6.29 -27.84 6.75
N THR A 47 6.63 -28.20 5.52
CA THR A 47 7.38 -27.34 4.60
C THR A 47 6.47 -26.92 3.44
N HIS A 48 6.54 -25.66 3.04
CA HIS A 48 5.82 -25.11 1.88
C HIS A 48 6.71 -24.09 1.17
N LEU A 49 6.85 -24.17 -0.16
CA LEU A 49 7.82 -23.36 -0.94
C LEU A 49 9.25 -23.46 -0.39
N ASP A 50 9.66 -24.65 0.07
CA ASP A 50 10.93 -24.93 0.73
C ASP A 50 11.18 -24.13 2.03
N LEU A 51 10.13 -23.55 2.59
CA LEU A 51 10.16 -22.73 3.80
C LEU A 51 9.30 -23.36 4.93
N PRO A 52 9.64 -23.11 6.21
CA PRO A 52 8.91 -23.67 7.34
C PRO A 52 7.50 -23.08 7.46
N VAL A 53 6.54 -23.91 7.86
CA VAL A 53 5.18 -23.52 8.24
C VAL A 53 5.03 -23.59 9.75
N PHE A 54 4.47 -22.54 10.34
CA PHE A 54 4.20 -22.39 11.77
C PHE A 54 2.69 -22.39 12.05
N ASN A 55 2.31 -22.67 13.30
CA ASN A 55 0.91 -22.57 13.71
C ASN A 55 0.51 -21.13 14.11
N THR A 56 1.46 -20.35 14.64
CA THR A 56 1.23 -19.01 15.16
C THR A 56 2.29 -18.02 14.67
N VAL A 57 1.95 -16.72 14.69
CA VAL A 57 2.91 -15.66 14.36
C VAL A 57 4.02 -15.58 15.41
N VAL A 58 3.71 -15.80 16.68
CA VAL A 58 4.71 -15.80 17.77
C VAL A 58 5.77 -16.88 17.54
N GLU A 59 5.38 -18.11 17.16
CA GLU A 59 6.33 -19.18 16.80
C GLU A 59 7.21 -18.73 15.61
N ALA A 60 6.59 -18.20 14.56
CA ALA A 60 7.31 -17.76 13.36
C ALA A 60 8.32 -16.65 13.67
N VAL A 61 7.94 -15.64 14.45
CA VAL A 61 8.83 -14.53 14.86
C VAL A 61 9.99 -15.05 15.70
N SER A 62 9.70 -15.91 16.67
CA SER A 62 10.74 -16.50 17.56
C SER A 62 11.80 -17.25 16.78
N GLU A 63 11.41 -18.04 15.77
CA GLU A 63 12.32 -18.89 14.99
C GLU A 63 13.05 -18.12 13.88
N THR A 64 12.43 -17.10 13.30
CA THR A 64 12.96 -16.45 12.10
C THR A 64 13.52 -15.04 12.36
N GLY A 65 13.08 -14.39 13.41
CA GLY A 65 13.35 -12.97 13.67
C GLY A 65 12.71 -12.05 12.64
N SER A 66 11.54 -12.43 12.09
CA SER A 66 10.83 -11.63 11.11
C SER A 66 10.21 -10.39 11.74
N THR A 67 10.29 -9.27 11.02
CA THR A 67 9.76 -7.95 11.43
C THR A 67 8.57 -7.51 10.58
N ALA A 68 8.27 -8.25 9.51
CA ALA A 68 7.16 -7.93 8.61
C ALA A 68 6.26 -9.15 8.37
N SER A 69 4.95 -8.92 8.24
CA SER A 69 3.94 -9.94 7.96
C SER A 69 3.09 -9.57 6.74
N LEU A 70 2.99 -10.49 5.79
CA LEU A 70 2.13 -10.40 4.62
C LEU A 70 0.90 -11.28 4.82
N ILE A 71 -0.33 -10.73 4.69
CA ILE A 71 -1.57 -11.41 5.06
C ILE A 71 -2.44 -11.71 3.85
N PHE A 72 -2.75 -13.00 3.62
CA PHE A 72 -3.63 -13.53 2.57
C PHE A 72 -4.77 -14.41 3.13
N VAL A 73 -5.22 -14.17 4.33
CA VAL A 73 -6.31 -14.95 4.93
C VAL A 73 -7.69 -14.49 4.40
N PRO A 74 -8.73 -15.35 4.43
CA PRO A 74 -10.10 -14.91 4.16
C PRO A 74 -10.56 -13.79 5.10
N ALA A 75 -11.45 -12.90 4.63
CA ALA A 75 -11.87 -11.68 5.35
C ALA A 75 -12.30 -11.92 6.81
N ARG A 76 -13.02 -13.02 7.08
CA ARG A 76 -13.46 -13.40 8.43
C ARG A 76 -12.35 -13.63 9.45
N PHE A 77 -11.12 -13.85 8.97
CA PHE A 77 -9.91 -14.04 9.78
C PHE A 77 -8.98 -12.81 9.76
N GLY A 78 -9.30 -11.80 8.94
CA GLY A 78 -8.43 -10.65 8.71
C GLY A 78 -8.11 -9.87 9.98
N LYS A 79 -9.13 -9.50 10.76
CA LYS A 79 -8.97 -8.84 12.06
C LYS A 79 -8.01 -9.60 12.97
N GLN A 80 -8.31 -10.89 13.20
CA GLN A 80 -7.51 -11.72 14.10
C GLN A 80 -6.06 -11.84 13.63
N SER A 81 -5.83 -12.03 12.32
CA SER A 81 -4.48 -12.16 11.76
C SER A 81 -3.67 -10.87 11.88
N ILE A 82 -4.29 -9.71 11.71
CA ILE A 82 -3.60 -8.42 11.91
C ILE A 82 -3.25 -8.24 13.38
N LEU A 83 -4.20 -8.48 14.30
CA LEU A 83 -3.96 -8.34 15.73
C LEU A 83 -2.90 -9.32 16.24
N GLU A 84 -2.93 -10.58 15.80
CA GLU A 84 -1.92 -11.58 16.14
C GLU A 84 -0.51 -11.13 15.71
N ALA A 85 -0.39 -10.55 14.50
CA ALA A 85 0.89 -10.02 14.03
C ALA A 85 1.37 -8.83 14.89
N ALA A 86 0.49 -7.89 15.19
CA ALA A 86 0.84 -6.74 16.01
C ALA A 86 1.22 -7.15 17.45
N GLU A 87 0.49 -8.08 18.06
CA GLU A 87 0.76 -8.60 19.40
C GLU A 87 2.05 -9.44 19.47
N ALA A 88 2.45 -10.05 18.35
CA ALA A 88 3.74 -10.75 18.23
C ALA A 88 4.93 -9.81 17.99
N GLY A 89 4.72 -8.49 17.94
CA GLY A 89 5.78 -7.49 17.75
C GLY A 89 6.21 -7.28 16.29
N ILE A 90 5.36 -7.63 15.32
CA ILE A 90 5.61 -7.30 13.91
C ILE A 90 5.51 -5.79 13.71
N GLU A 91 6.57 -5.20 13.16
CA GLU A 91 6.68 -3.76 12.93
C GLU A 91 5.86 -3.29 11.71
N LEU A 92 5.85 -4.11 10.63
CA LEU A 92 5.12 -3.83 9.38
C LEU A 92 4.15 -4.97 9.03
N ILE A 93 2.89 -4.65 8.92
CA ILE A 93 1.83 -5.57 8.52
C ILE A 93 1.27 -5.11 7.17
N VAL A 94 1.27 -5.99 6.17
CA VAL A 94 0.69 -5.74 4.85
C VAL A 94 -0.49 -6.70 4.65
N CYS A 95 -1.72 -6.17 4.67
CA CYS A 95 -2.94 -6.95 4.56
C CYS A 95 -3.56 -6.81 3.17
N ILE A 96 -3.48 -7.87 2.37
CA ILE A 96 -4.05 -7.90 1.00
C ILE A 96 -5.56 -8.14 1.04
N THR A 97 -6.03 -8.81 2.06
CA THR A 97 -7.42 -9.26 2.22
C THR A 97 -8.42 -8.12 2.01
N GLU A 98 -9.39 -8.35 1.13
CA GLU A 98 -10.56 -7.49 0.92
C GLU A 98 -11.75 -7.99 1.74
N GLY A 99 -12.65 -7.05 2.15
CA GLY A 99 -13.94 -7.38 2.77
C GLY A 99 -13.89 -7.55 4.28
N ILE A 100 -12.85 -7.08 4.96
CA ILE A 100 -12.84 -7.00 6.43
C ILE A 100 -13.88 -5.95 6.85
N PRO A 101 -14.78 -6.24 7.81
CA PRO A 101 -15.78 -5.30 8.26
C PRO A 101 -15.17 -3.98 8.78
N THR A 102 -15.77 -2.85 8.42
CA THR A 102 -15.27 -1.51 8.82
C THR A 102 -15.16 -1.37 10.34
N LEU A 103 -16.11 -1.92 11.12
CA LEU A 103 -16.07 -1.88 12.58
C LEU A 103 -14.86 -2.66 13.14
N ASP A 104 -14.51 -3.79 12.52
CA ASP A 104 -13.32 -4.54 12.90
C ASP A 104 -12.05 -3.74 12.63
N MET A 105 -12.02 -2.99 11.51
CA MET A 105 -10.88 -2.17 11.15
C MET A 105 -10.67 -0.96 12.07
N ILE A 106 -11.73 -0.41 12.67
CA ILE A 106 -11.60 0.65 13.69
C ILE A 106 -10.82 0.13 14.90
N GLU A 107 -11.19 -1.05 15.40
CA GLU A 107 -10.50 -1.68 16.53
C GLU A 107 -9.06 -2.06 16.18
N VAL A 108 -8.86 -2.66 14.99
CA VAL A 108 -7.54 -3.02 14.46
C VAL A 108 -6.62 -1.81 14.40
N LYS A 109 -7.10 -0.69 13.85
CA LYS A 109 -6.29 0.54 13.72
C LYS A 109 -5.82 1.05 15.07
N VAL A 110 -6.73 1.16 16.03
CA VAL A 110 -6.39 1.59 17.41
C VAL A 110 -5.34 0.66 18.00
N ARG A 111 -5.54 -0.65 17.88
CA ARG A 111 -4.63 -1.63 18.48
C ARG A 111 -3.25 -1.65 17.84
N CYS A 112 -3.18 -1.53 16.51
CA CYS A 112 -1.90 -1.40 15.80
C CYS A 112 -1.13 -0.15 16.25
N ASP A 113 -1.82 0.98 16.37
CA ASP A 113 -1.21 2.25 16.85
C ASP A 113 -0.68 2.11 18.28
N GLU A 114 -1.45 1.48 19.20
CA GLU A 114 -1.01 1.22 20.59
C GLU A 114 0.24 0.32 20.66
N LEU A 115 0.35 -0.65 19.77
CA LEU A 115 1.47 -1.60 19.73
C LEU A 115 2.65 -1.12 18.88
N GLY A 116 2.52 0.02 18.20
CA GLY A 116 3.55 0.58 17.34
C GLY A 116 3.74 -0.17 16.01
N SER A 117 2.77 -1.00 15.60
CA SER A 117 2.78 -1.70 14.33
C SER A 117 2.19 -0.84 13.22
N ARG A 118 2.90 -0.71 12.10
CA ARG A 118 2.37 -0.05 10.91
C ARG A 118 1.57 -1.04 10.06
N LEU A 119 0.32 -0.69 9.75
CA LEU A 119 -0.54 -1.49 8.88
C LEU A 119 -0.69 -0.81 7.51
N ILE A 120 -0.42 -1.54 6.44
CA ILE A 120 -0.74 -1.19 5.05
C ILE A 120 -1.92 -2.05 4.58
N GLY A 121 -2.94 -1.41 4.02
CA GLY A 121 -4.22 -2.04 3.70
C GLY A 121 -5.23 -1.90 4.85
N PRO A 122 -6.28 -2.72 4.91
CA PRO A 122 -6.58 -3.88 4.05
C PRO A 122 -6.95 -3.50 2.62
N ASN A 123 -7.32 -4.50 1.80
CA ASN A 123 -7.75 -4.31 0.42
C ASN A 123 -6.73 -3.49 -0.40
N CYS A 124 -5.49 -3.92 -0.38
CA CYS A 124 -4.38 -3.21 -1.02
C CYS A 124 -3.52 -4.15 -1.89
N PRO A 125 -2.78 -3.62 -2.87
CA PRO A 125 -1.85 -4.41 -3.66
C PRO A 125 -0.52 -4.69 -2.96
N GLY A 126 -0.27 -4.07 -1.81
CA GLY A 126 0.96 -4.23 -1.04
C GLY A 126 1.97 -3.11 -1.22
N VAL A 127 3.24 -3.45 -1.03
CA VAL A 127 4.39 -2.54 -1.06
C VAL A 127 5.51 -3.16 -1.89
N ILE A 128 6.24 -2.33 -2.64
CA ILE A 128 7.44 -2.74 -3.36
C ILE A 128 8.51 -1.64 -3.30
N THR A 129 9.73 -2.04 -3.04
CA THR A 129 10.94 -1.24 -3.26
C THR A 129 11.66 -1.85 -4.46
N PRO A 130 11.62 -1.18 -5.63
CA PRO A 130 12.15 -1.76 -6.86
C PRO A 130 13.60 -2.18 -6.75
N GLY A 131 13.88 -3.43 -7.20
CA GLY A 131 15.22 -4.03 -7.13
C GLY A 131 15.64 -4.55 -5.75
N GLU A 132 14.80 -4.40 -4.71
CA GLU A 132 15.13 -4.84 -3.36
C GLU A 132 14.15 -5.86 -2.78
N SER A 133 12.86 -5.51 -2.66
CA SER A 133 11.87 -6.34 -1.97
C SER A 133 10.45 -6.02 -2.40
N LYS A 134 9.58 -7.03 -2.34
CA LYS A 134 8.17 -6.94 -2.68
C LYS A 134 7.34 -7.68 -1.64
N MET A 135 6.30 -7.03 -1.10
CA MET A 135 5.29 -7.62 -0.22
C MET A 135 3.90 -7.37 -0.79
N GLY A 136 3.29 -8.38 -1.41
CA GLY A 136 1.95 -8.27 -1.99
C GLY A 136 1.85 -8.77 -3.42
N ILE A 137 0.86 -8.21 -4.15
CA ILE A 137 0.44 -8.71 -5.47
C ILE A 137 0.92 -7.85 -6.65
N MET A 138 1.64 -6.76 -6.39
CA MET A 138 2.15 -5.89 -7.46
C MET A 138 3.05 -6.68 -8.43
N PRO A 139 2.91 -6.50 -9.77
CA PRO A 139 3.78 -7.16 -10.73
C PRO A 139 5.18 -6.56 -10.70
N GLY A 140 6.18 -7.33 -10.26
CA GLY A 140 7.55 -6.84 -10.09
C GLY A 140 8.22 -6.36 -11.39
N ASN A 141 7.86 -6.96 -12.52
CA ASN A 141 8.46 -6.69 -13.83
C ASN A 141 8.14 -5.33 -14.46
N ILE A 142 7.15 -4.60 -13.92
CA ILE A 142 6.83 -3.25 -14.39
C ILE A 142 7.56 -2.16 -13.60
N HIS A 143 8.22 -2.52 -12.50
CA HIS A 143 8.92 -1.59 -11.63
C HIS A 143 10.39 -1.44 -12.03
N LEU A 144 10.91 -0.23 -11.92
CA LEU A 144 12.31 0.11 -12.16
C LEU A 144 12.84 0.90 -10.96
N PRO A 145 14.01 0.54 -10.40
CA PRO A 145 14.65 1.39 -9.39
C PRO A 145 14.83 2.82 -9.88
N GLY A 146 14.39 3.78 -9.07
CA GLY A 146 14.41 5.19 -9.47
C GLY A 146 14.02 6.12 -8.34
N LYS A 147 13.36 7.23 -8.67
CA LYS A 147 13.22 8.39 -7.80
C LYS A 147 11.80 8.89 -7.55
N VAL A 148 10.81 8.20 -8.09
CA VAL A 148 9.39 8.55 -7.88
C VAL A 148 8.80 7.72 -6.74
N GLY A 149 8.30 8.37 -5.68
CA GLY A 149 7.45 7.74 -4.68
C GLY A 149 6.02 7.59 -5.22
N VAL A 150 5.42 6.41 -5.11
CA VAL A 150 4.04 6.19 -5.57
C VAL A 150 3.15 5.78 -4.41
N ILE A 151 2.06 6.53 -4.18
CA ILE A 151 1.03 6.22 -3.18
C ILE A 151 -0.31 6.10 -3.89
N SER A 152 -1.05 5.02 -3.63
CA SER A 152 -2.33 4.82 -4.31
C SER A 152 -3.36 4.09 -3.45
N ARG A 153 -4.64 4.48 -3.59
CA ARG A 153 -5.78 3.71 -3.07
C ARG A 153 -6.18 2.57 -4.00
N SER A 154 -5.87 2.68 -5.29
CA SER A 154 -6.27 1.74 -6.34
C SER A 154 -5.12 0.82 -6.72
N GLY A 155 -5.35 -0.50 -6.70
CA GLY A 155 -4.37 -1.47 -7.21
C GLY A 155 -4.06 -1.25 -8.69
N THR A 156 -5.08 -1.20 -9.54
CA THR A 156 -4.95 -1.10 -11.00
C THR A 156 -4.28 0.21 -11.43
N LEU A 157 -4.71 1.34 -10.87
CA LEU A 157 -4.13 2.64 -11.20
C LEU A 157 -2.71 2.81 -10.65
N THR A 158 -2.36 2.08 -9.59
CA THR A 158 -0.96 1.96 -9.14
C THR A 158 -0.08 1.43 -10.27
N TYR A 159 -0.53 0.35 -10.92
CA TYR A 159 0.25 -0.27 -12.01
C TYR A 159 0.37 0.65 -13.23
N GLU A 160 -0.66 1.43 -13.52
CA GLU A 160 -0.63 2.43 -14.59
C GLU A 160 0.40 3.52 -14.30
N ALA A 161 0.38 4.11 -13.11
CA ALA A 161 1.34 5.12 -12.69
C ALA A 161 2.79 4.61 -12.70
N VAL A 162 2.99 3.40 -12.17
CA VAL A 162 4.30 2.74 -12.16
C VAL A 162 4.80 2.47 -13.57
N LYS A 163 3.95 1.92 -14.46
CA LYS A 163 4.36 1.61 -15.82
C LYS A 163 4.78 2.85 -16.60
N GLN A 164 4.03 3.95 -16.49
CA GLN A 164 4.37 5.21 -17.14
C GLN A 164 5.68 5.79 -16.62
N THR A 165 5.89 5.84 -15.31
CA THR A 165 7.14 6.36 -14.73
C THR A 165 8.35 5.47 -15.04
N THR A 166 8.14 4.16 -15.24
CA THR A 166 9.15 3.21 -15.70
C THR A 166 9.49 3.43 -17.17
N ASP A 167 8.48 3.57 -18.04
CA ASP A 167 8.69 3.76 -19.49
C ASP A 167 9.41 5.08 -19.81
N LEU A 168 9.21 6.09 -18.98
CA LEU A 168 9.91 7.37 -19.07
C LEU A 168 11.31 7.34 -18.43
N GLY A 169 11.72 6.22 -17.83
CA GLY A 169 13.03 6.06 -17.21
C GLY A 169 13.18 6.73 -15.84
N PHE A 170 12.10 7.22 -15.25
CA PHE A 170 12.15 7.86 -13.91
C PHE A 170 12.27 6.83 -12.80
N GLY A 171 11.63 5.66 -12.97
CA GLY A 171 11.60 4.59 -11.98
C GLY A 171 10.99 5.00 -10.64
N GLN A 172 10.94 4.07 -9.69
CA GLN A 172 10.32 4.31 -8.39
C GLN A 172 11.31 4.10 -7.26
N SER A 173 11.28 4.99 -6.26
CA SER A 173 12.00 4.81 -4.99
C SER A 173 11.29 3.77 -4.11
N SER A 174 9.98 3.88 -4.02
CA SER A 174 9.08 2.90 -3.42
C SER A 174 7.66 3.08 -3.98
N CYS A 175 6.87 2.02 -3.97
CA CYS A 175 5.47 2.07 -4.35
C CYS A 175 4.61 1.44 -3.23
N VAL A 176 3.60 2.16 -2.76
CA VAL A 176 2.71 1.75 -1.66
C VAL A 176 1.25 1.85 -2.10
N GLY A 177 0.55 0.72 -2.08
CA GLY A 177 -0.89 0.72 -2.17
C GLY A 177 -1.49 0.74 -0.76
N ILE A 178 -2.15 1.83 -0.40
CA ILE A 178 -2.76 1.97 0.93
C ILE A 178 -4.14 1.33 1.05
N GLY A 179 -4.76 0.95 -0.07
CA GLY A 179 -6.06 0.31 -0.12
C GLY A 179 -7.24 1.27 -0.28
N GLY A 180 -8.39 0.71 -0.69
CA GLY A 180 -9.61 1.45 -0.99
C GLY A 180 -10.70 1.35 0.09
N ASP A 181 -10.39 0.80 1.26
CA ASP A 181 -11.36 0.65 2.34
C ASP A 181 -11.54 1.96 3.13
N PRO A 182 -12.72 2.17 3.77
CA PRO A 182 -13.02 3.41 4.50
C PRO A 182 -12.11 3.68 5.69
N VAL A 183 -11.57 2.64 6.30
CA VAL A 183 -10.63 2.72 7.44
C VAL A 183 -9.36 1.96 7.07
N PRO A 184 -8.42 2.61 6.38
CA PRO A 184 -7.12 2.01 6.08
C PRO A 184 -6.20 2.05 7.30
N GLY A 185 -5.24 1.13 7.35
CA GLY A 185 -4.21 1.08 8.39
C GLY A 185 -3.27 2.28 8.34
N SER A 186 -2.87 2.71 7.14
CA SER A 186 -2.07 3.92 6.89
C SER A 186 -2.78 4.83 5.90
N SER A 187 -2.59 6.13 6.07
CA SER A 187 -3.18 7.20 5.25
C SER A 187 -2.21 7.74 4.19
N PHE A 188 -2.70 8.64 3.33
CA PHE A 188 -1.83 9.43 2.46
C PHE A 188 -0.80 10.25 3.25
N ILE A 189 -1.20 10.86 4.36
CA ILE A 189 -0.34 11.70 5.20
C ILE A 189 0.83 10.88 5.74
N ASP A 190 0.57 9.67 6.24
CA ASP A 190 1.63 8.77 6.73
C ASP A 190 2.68 8.48 5.67
N MET A 191 2.24 8.21 4.44
CA MET A 191 3.15 7.88 3.33
C MET A 191 3.86 9.14 2.78
N LEU A 192 3.16 10.26 2.68
CA LEU A 192 3.75 11.54 2.26
C LEU A 192 4.89 11.95 3.18
N GLY A 193 4.71 11.86 4.50
CA GLY A 193 5.76 12.15 5.47
C GLY A 193 6.99 11.24 5.33
N LEU A 194 6.78 9.94 5.04
CA LEU A 194 7.87 9.02 4.78
C LEU A 194 8.61 9.36 3.47
N PHE A 195 7.88 9.65 2.39
CA PHE A 195 8.49 10.04 1.12
C PHE A 195 9.19 11.39 1.18
N GLU A 196 8.67 12.37 1.93
CA GLU A 196 9.35 13.64 2.16
C GLU A 196 10.69 13.44 2.84
N SER A 197 10.74 12.55 3.82
CA SER A 197 11.96 12.24 4.58
C SER A 197 12.95 11.34 3.83
N ASP A 198 12.54 10.68 2.74
CA ASP A 198 13.39 9.76 2.00
C ASP A 198 14.26 10.48 0.96
N PRO A 199 15.60 10.49 1.10
CA PRO A 199 16.48 11.18 0.15
C PRO A 199 16.50 10.53 -1.26
N ALA A 200 16.03 9.30 -1.41
CA ALA A 200 15.92 8.63 -2.71
C ALA A 200 14.65 9.04 -3.48
N THR A 201 13.69 9.65 -2.81
CA THR A 201 12.45 10.14 -3.42
C THR A 201 12.64 11.61 -3.83
N GLU A 202 12.53 11.91 -5.12
CA GLU A 202 12.65 13.27 -5.66
C GLU A 202 11.31 13.86 -6.13
N ALA A 203 10.30 13.01 -6.42
CA ALA A 203 8.93 13.41 -6.74
C ALA A 203 7.95 12.36 -6.24
N ILE A 204 6.68 12.75 -6.06
CA ILE A 204 5.63 11.86 -5.53
C ILE A 204 4.46 11.81 -6.50
N VAL A 205 3.95 10.61 -6.77
CA VAL A 205 2.67 10.38 -7.45
C VAL A 205 1.64 9.93 -6.43
N MET A 206 0.53 10.64 -6.33
CA MET A 206 -0.59 10.35 -5.46
C MET A 206 -1.83 10.01 -6.29
N VAL A 207 -2.32 8.77 -6.19
CA VAL A 207 -3.52 8.31 -6.88
C VAL A 207 -4.65 8.15 -5.88
N GLY A 208 -5.62 9.05 -5.94
CA GLY A 208 -6.82 9.06 -5.13
C GLY A 208 -8.06 8.65 -5.91
N GLU A 209 -9.19 8.75 -5.24
CA GLU A 209 -10.50 8.44 -5.82
C GLU A 209 -11.60 9.21 -5.10
N ILE A 210 -12.80 9.18 -5.66
CA ILE A 210 -14.00 9.77 -5.04
C ILE A 210 -14.29 9.15 -3.68
N GLY A 211 -14.97 9.90 -2.83
CA GLY A 211 -15.43 9.48 -1.50
C GLY A 211 -14.45 9.83 -0.38
N GLY A 212 -15.00 10.03 0.80
CA GLY A 212 -14.26 10.50 1.96
C GLY A 212 -13.57 11.86 1.75
N THR A 213 -12.63 12.19 2.62
CA THR A 213 -11.90 13.48 2.64
C THR A 213 -10.36 13.26 2.79
N ALA A 214 -9.88 12.06 2.47
CA ALA A 214 -8.47 11.72 2.67
C ALA A 214 -7.53 12.52 1.75
N GLU A 215 -7.96 12.81 0.53
CA GLU A 215 -7.18 13.58 -0.45
C GLU A 215 -7.17 15.07 -0.11
N GLU A 216 -8.25 15.61 0.46
CA GLU A 216 -8.30 16.98 0.98
C GLU A 216 -7.35 17.15 2.18
N ALA A 217 -7.36 16.22 3.13
CA ALA A 217 -6.44 16.22 4.25
C ALA A 217 -4.97 16.05 3.78
N ALA A 218 -4.73 15.23 2.76
CA ALA A 218 -3.41 15.13 2.13
C ALA A 218 -2.98 16.45 1.47
N ALA A 219 -3.89 17.18 0.84
CA ALA A 219 -3.61 18.49 0.25
C ALA A 219 -3.16 19.50 1.31
N GLU A 220 -3.83 19.56 2.45
CA GLU A 220 -3.43 20.42 3.58
C GLU A 220 -2.02 20.07 4.08
N PHE A 221 -1.73 18.77 4.23
CA PHE A 221 -0.40 18.30 4.63
C PHE A 221 0.67 18.60 3.59
N ILE A 222 0.37 18.42 2.29
CA ILE A 222 1.31 18.76 1.21
C ILE A 222 1.66 20.23 1.26
N GLN A 223 0.68 21.11 1.43
CA GLN A 223 0.91 22.55 1.47
C GLN A 223 1.84 22.98 2.61
N SER A 224 1.80 22.32 3.77
CA SER A 224 2.57 22.70 4.95
C SER A 224 3.90 21.95 5.11
N ASP A 225 3.94 20.67 4.75
CA ASP A 225 4.99 19.74 5.17
C ASP A 225 5.71 19.00 4.05
N VAL A 226 5.31 19.16 2.77
CA VAL A 226 5.95 18.49 1.64
C VAL A 226 6.61 19.50 0.71
N SER A 227 7.91 19.40 0.56
CA SER A 227 8.71 20.25 -0.32
C SER A 227 8.92 19.65 -1.72
N LYS A 228 8.71 18.33 -1.86
CA LYS A 228 8.92 17.61 -3.11
C LYS A 228 7.74 17.82 -4.07
N PRO A 229 8.00 17.85 -5.39
CA PRO A 229 6.95 17.94 -6.40
C PRO A 229 5.96 16.77 -6.28
N VAL A 230 4.63 17.07 -6.31
CA VAL A 230 3.57 16.08 -6.24
C VAL A 230 2.70 16.14 -7.48
N VAL A 231 2.50 15.00 -8.13
CA VAL A 231 1.49 14.80 -9.19
C VAL A 231 0.34 14.00 -8.62
N SER A 232 -0.91 14.39 -8.91
CA SER A 232 -2.07 13.63 -8.45
C SER A 232 -3.09 13.39 -9.55
N TYR A 233 -3.67 12.19 -9.52
CA TYR A 233 -4.84 11.78 -10.28
C TYR A 233 -5.96 11.33 -9.34
N ILE A 234 -7.18 11.75 -9.61
CA ILE A 234 -8.38 11.35 -8.85
C ILE A 234 -9.33 10.56 -9.76
N ALA A 235 -9.54 9.30 -9.41
CA ALA A 235 -10.48 8.43 -10.14
C ALA A 235 -11.94 8.77 -9.80
N GLY A 236 -12.83 8.57 -10.77
CA GLY A 236 -14.27 8.65 -10.56
C GLY A 236 -14.92 9.97 -10.96
N VAL A 237 -14.31 10.78 -11.82
CA VAL A 237 -14.87 12.06 -12.31
C VAL A 237 -16.32 11.91 -12.85
N THR A 238 -16.62 10.79 -13.49
CA THR A 238 -17.94 10.52 -14.09
C THR A 238 -18.85 9.67 -13.19
N ALA A 239 -18.44 9.41 -11.96
CA ALA A 239 -19.19 8.56 -11.04
C ALA A 239 -20.52 9.23 -10.62
N PRO A 240 -21.64 8.51 -10.68
CA PRO A 240 -22.93 9.04 -10.22
C PRO A 240 -22.96 9.14 -8.69
N SER A 241 -23.60 10.20 -8.18
CA SER A 241 -23.79 10.40 -6.75
C SER A 241 -24.58 9.24 -6.11
N GLY A 242 -24.20 8.83 -4.91
CA GLY A 242 -24.87 7.79 -4.12
C GLY A 242 -24.60 6.35 -4.58
N LYS A 243 -23.78 6.14 -5.62
CA LYS A 243 -23.40 4.80 -6.09
C LYS A 243 -21.96 4.49 -5.69
N ARG A 244 -21.76 3.32 -5.06
CA ARG A 244 -20.42 2.79 -4.76
C ARG A 244 -19.73 2.35 -6.06
N MET A 245 -18.49 2.78 -6.25
CA MET A 245 -17.71 2.55 -7.47
C MET A 245 -16.50 1.62 -7.20
N GLY A 246 -16.76 0.32 -7.07
CA GLY A 246 -15.72 -0.67 -6.78
C GLY A 246 -15.37 -0.72 -5.28
N HIS A 247 -14.47 0.13 -4.82
CA HIS A 247 -14.05 0.18 -3.43
C HIS A 247 -15.16 0.59 -2.46
N ALA A 248 -15.10 0.07 -1.23
CA ALA A 248 -16.10 0.37 -0.20
C ALA A 248 -16.12 1.87 0.18
N GLY A 249 -14.97 2.55 0.11
CA GLY A 249 -14.83 3.99 0.36
C GLY A 249 -15.16 4.89 -0.84
N ALA A 250 -15.26 4.34 -2.06
CA ALA A 250 -15.46 5.10 -3.30
C ALA A 250 -16.95 5.40 -3.56
N ILE A 251 -17.51 6.29 -2.77
CA ILE A 251 -18.90 6.73 -2.87
C ILE A 251 -19.02 8.24 -2.61
N ILE A 252 -19.72 8.97 -3.50
CA ILE A 252 -20.09 10.36 -3.28
C ILE A 252 -21.35 10.36 -2.41
N ALA A 253 -21.25 10.80 -1.16
CA ALA A 253 -22.34 10.81 -0.20
C ALA A 253 -22.63 12.25 0.27
N GLY A 254 -23.92 12.65 0.30
CA GLY A 254 -24.34 13.98 0.75
C GLY A 254 -23.75 15.13 -0.09
N GLY A 255 -23.39 14.88 -1.33
CA GLY A 255 -22.80 15.88 -2.24
C GLY A 255 -21.32 16.20 -1.95
N LYS A 256 -20.65 15.43 -1.08
CA LYS A 256 -19.25 15.59 -0.72
C LYS A 256 -18.37 14.43 -1.24
N GLY A 257 -17.08 14.68 -1.35
CA GLY A 257 -16.10 13.68 -1.79
C GLY A 257 -16.15 13.46 -3.31
N THR A 258 -16.49 14.48 -4.07
CA THR A 258 -16.44 14.45 -5.54
C THR A 258 -15.00 14.57 -6.02
N ALA A 259 -14.69 14.04 -7.21
CA ALA A 259 -13.37 14.21 -7.80
C ALA A 259 -13.00 15.69 -7.97
N GLU A 260 -13.97 16.54 -8.35
CA GLU A 260 -13.75 17.95 -8.59
C GLU A 260 -13.38 18.73 -7.31
N GLU A 261 -14.01 18.41 -6.17
CA GLU A 261 -13.63 19.01 -4.88
C GLU A 261 -12.19 18.63 -4.49
N LYS A 262 -11.82 17.36 -4.70
CA LYS A 262 -10.46 16.86 -4.44
C LYS A 262 -9.42 17.50 -5.35
N PHE A 263 -9.70 17.63 -6.65
CA PHE A 263 -8.82 18.36 -7.57
C PHE A 263 -8.62 19.80 -7.14
N LYS A 264 -9.69 20.54 -6.78
CA LYS A 264 -9.57 21.91 -6.29
C LYS A 264 -8.71 22.03 -5.04
N ALA A 265 -8.88 21.12 -4.08
CA ALA A 265 -8.07 21.12 -2.87
C ALA A 265 -6.58 20.89 -3.17
N LEU A 266 -6.29 19.90 -4.01
CA LEU A 266 -4.92 19.57 -4.42
C LEU A 266 -4.25 20.70 -5.21
N GLU A 267 -4.96 21.28 -6.18
CA GLU A 267 -4.49 22.44 -6.97
C GLU A 267 -4.20 23.66 -6.08
N ALA A 268 -5.06 23.92 -5.10
CA ALA A 268 -4.87 25.01 -4.14
C ALA A 268 -3.63 24.77 -3.24
N ALA A 269 -3.25 23.52 -3.01
CA ALA A 269 -2.05 23.13 -2.28
C ALA A 269 -0.78 23.09 -3.15
N GLY A 270 -0.86 23.46 -4.44
CA GLY A 270 0.28 23.46 -5.36
C GLY A 270 0.59 22.11 -5.99
N VAL A 271 -0.30 21.12 -5.86
CA VAL A 271 -0.15 19.81 -6.49
C VAL A 271 -0.48 19.92 -7.99
N HIS A 272 0.35 19.33 -8.83
CA HIS A 272 0.05 19.20 -10.25
C HIS A 272 -0.98 18.09 -10.46
N THR A 273 -2.19 18.46 -10.87
CA THR A 273 -3.27 17.49 -11.11
C THR A 273 -3.35 17.13 -12.57
N VAL A 274 -3.54 15.84 -12.86
CA VAL A 274 -3.83 15.35 -14.22
C VAL A 274 -5.25 14.81 -14.27
N ARG A 275 -5.94 15.03 -15.39
CA ARG A 275 -7.37 14.66 -15.55
C ARG A 275 -7.55 13.30 -16.22
N SER A 276 -6.48 12.75 -16.80
CA SER A 276 -6.42 11.42 -17.39
C SER A 276 -5.39 10.57 -16.68
N PRO A 277 -5.68 9.28 -16.36
CA PRO A 277 -4.67 8.40 -15.81
C PRO A 277 -3.48 8.19 -16.75
N ALA A 278 -3.66 8.37 -18.06
CA ALA A 278 -2.61 8.26 -19.07
C ALA A 278 -1.59 9.42 -19.03
N GLU A 279 -1.86 10.47 -18.27
CA GLU A 279 -1.02 11.67 -18.15
C GLU A 279 -0.16 11.68 -16.87
N ILE A 280 -0.24 10.65 -16.03
CA ILE A 280 0.47 10.62 -14.74
C ILE A 280 1.99 10.72 -14.95
N GLY A 281 2.53 9.93 -15.86
CA GLY A 281 3.98 9.94 -16.13
C GLY A 281 4.45 11.23 -16.76
N SER A 282 3.76 11.76 -17.78
CA SER A 282 4.10 13.05 -18.39
C SER A 282 4.00 14.21 -17.40
N GLY A 283 2.99 14.18 -16.51
CA GLY A 283 2.86 15.16 -15.43
C GLY A 283 4.08 15.19 -14.50
N VAL A 284 4.66 14.03 -14.19
CA VAL A 284 5.94 14.00 -13.44
C VAL A 284 7.05 14.68 -14.22
N GLY A 285 7.21 14.40 -15.52
CA GLY A 285 8.21 15.04 -16.37
C GLY A 285 8.02 16.57 -16.45
N GLU A 286 6.77 17.04 -16.54
CA GLU A 286 6.45 18.46 -16.62
C GLU A 286 6.88 19.25 -15.38
N ILE A 287 6.62 18.72 -14.18
CA ILE A 287 6.92 19.45 -12.93
C ILE A 287 8.36 19.30 -12.46
N THR A 288 9.05 18.26 -12.92
CA THR A 288 10.44 17.99 -12.51
C THR A 288 11.47 18.45 -13.54
N GLY A 289 11.05 18.58 -14.79
CA GLY A 289 11.96 18.89 -15.91
C GLY A 289 12.84 17.71 -16.33
N TRP A 290 12.46 16.48 -16.00
CA TRP A 290 13.22 15.25 -16.34
C TRP A 290 12.99 14.78 -17.77
#